data_d67525d0d20f185da123bace9993f6a1
#
_entry.id   d67525d0d20f185da123bace9993f6a1
#
_cell.length_a   1.000
_cell.length_b   1.000
_cell.length_c   1.000
_cell.angle_alpha   90.00
_cell.angle_beta   90.00
_cell.angle_gamma   90.00
#
_symmetry.space_group_name_H-M   'P 1'
#
loop_
_entity.id
_entity.type
_entity.pdbx_description
1 polymer ?
#
loop_
_entity_poly.entity_id
_entity_poly.type
_entity_poly.pdbx_seq_one_letter_code
_entity_poly.pdbx_strand_id
1 'polypeptide(L)'
;VIIIKKLYSKFYKEDNDIEFPKHRFKKFIKDVVNGTIERDDIINDEISSHLNEDLDLKKLDKVFQVIVKSAIFEFLYKPKISSKIIINEYLRASNFFIEDSQTKYLNALLDKISKKIRNSNEWIWINKKIFSKNNY
;
A
#
# COMPACT_ATOMS: atom_id res chain seq x y z
N VAL A 1 -9.43 -6.41 -3.06
CA VAL A 1 -9.88 -6.32 -4.46
C VAL A 1 -10.48 -4.94 -4.75
N ILE A 2 -11.40 -4.46 -3.93
CA ILE A 2 -12.04 -3.15 -4.14
C ILE A 2 -11.01 -2.01 -4.13
N ILE A 3 -10.09 -2.01 -3.17
CA ILE A 3 -9.04 -0.99 -3.05
C ILE A 3 -8.22 -0.92 -4.34
N ILE A 4 -7.76 -2.07 -4.82
CA ILE A 4 -6.93 -2.17 -6.02
C ILE A 4 -7.69 -1.63 -7.25
N LYS A 5 -8.93 -2.05 -7.42
CA LYS A 5 -9.77 -1.59 -8.53
C LYS A 5 -10.00 -0.08 -8.52
N LYS A 6 -10.29 0.49 -7.35
CA LYS A 6 -10.54 1.92 -7.21
C LYS A 6 -9.28 2.75 -7.47
N LEU A 7 -8.14 2.31 -6.95
CA LEU A 7 -6.86 2.98 -7.18
C LEU A 7 -6.44 2.88 -8.65
N TYR A 8 -6.62 1.72 -9.27
CA TYR A 8 -6.31 1.55 -10.68
C TYR A 8 -7.13 2.52 -11.54
N SER A 9 -8.44 2.63 -11.27
CA SER A 9 -9.29 3.56 -12.00
C SER A 9 -8.83 5.01 -11.82
N LYS A 10 -8.47 5.40 -10.61
CA LYS A 10 -8.04 6.77 -10.32
C LYS A 10 -6.71 7.11 -10.99
N PHE A 11 -5.71 6.23 -10.91
CA PHE A 11 -4.37 6.52 -11.42
C PHE A 11 -4.25 6.36 -12.93
N TYR A 12 -4.98 5.43 -13.54
CA TYR A 12 -4.74 5.05 -14.93
C TYR A 12 -5.93 5.23 -15.87
N LYS A 13 -7.14 5.39 -15.35
CA LYS A 13 -8.33 5.65 -16.17
C LYS A 13 -8.87 7.06 -16.00
N GLU A 14 -8.20 7.88 -15.20
CA GLU A 14 -8.58 9.28 -14.92
C GLU A 14 -10.04 9.44 -14.46
N ASP A 15 -10.52 8.46 -13.71
CA ASP A 15 -11.87 8.48 -13.16
C ASP A 15 -11.91 9.48 -12.01
N ASN A 16 -12.65 10.58 -12.21
CA ASN A 16 -12.69 11.69 -11.25
C ASN A 16 -13.64 11.42 -10.09
N ASP A 17 -14.66 10.59 -10.31
CA ASP A 17 -15.67 10.28 -9.29
C ASP A 17 -15.47 8.86 -8.80
N ILE A 18 -14.93 8.74 -7.59
CA ILE A 18 -14.78 7.43 -6.95
C ILE A 18 -16.00 7.17 -6.08
N GLU A 19 -16.85 6.24 -6.52
CA GLU A 19 -17.95 5.75 -5.72
C GLU A 19 -17.50 4.51 -4.94
N PHE A 20 -17.94 4.44 -3.69
CA PHE A 20 -17.64 3.30 -2.83
C PHE A 20 -18.91 2.47 -2.62
N PRO A 21 -18.89 1.16 -2.95
CA PRO A 21 -20.05 0.32 -2.74
C PRO A 21 -20.34 0.15 -1.25
N LYS A 22 -21.56 -0.25 -0.93
CA LYS A 22 -21.88 -0.66 0.44
C LYS A 22 -21.04 -1.89 0.77
N HIS A 23 -20.23 -1.77 1.80
CA HIS A 23 -19.34 -2.85 2.23
C HIS A 23 -19.13 -2.76 3.72
N ARG A 24 -18.95 -3.94 4.34
CA ARG A 24 -18.69 -4.07 5.78
C ARG A 24 -17.51 -3.22 6.23
N PHE A 25 -16.47 -3.09 5.39
CA PHE A 25 -15.26 -2.33 5.68
C PHE A 25 -15.16 -1.05 4.84
N LYS A 26 -16.29 -0.47 4.49
CA LYS A 26 -16.32 0.72 3.62
C LYS A 26 -15.42 1.85 4.13
N LYS A 27 -15.46 2.13 5.41
CA LYS A 27 -14.63 3.18 6.01
C LYS A 27 -13.14 2.89 5.82
N PHE A 28 -12.71 1.68 6.10
CA PHE A 28 -11.32 1.27 5.92
C PHE A 28 -10.90 1.37 4.44
N ILE A 29 -11.72 0.83 3.54
CA ILE A 29 -11.47 0.89 2.11
C ILE A 29 -11.33 2.34 1.65
N LYS A 30 -12.22 3.20 2.06
CA LYS A 30 -12.22 4.62 1.72
C LYS A 30 -10.97 5.33 2.25
N ASP A 31 -10.58 5.04 3.49
CA ASP A 31 -9.38 5.61 4.10
C ASP A 31 -8.11 5.21 3.33
N VAL A 32 -7.99 3.95 2.95
CA VAL A 32 -6.82 3.46 2.21
C VAL A 32 -6.79 4.04 0.80
N VAL A 33 -7.91 4.02 0.08
CA VAL A 33 -7.96 4.56 -1.29
C VAL A 33 -7.64 6.05 -1.29
N ASN A 34 -8.36 6.83 -0.51
CA ASN A 34 -8.16 8.29 -0.47
C ASN A 34 -6.78 8.66 0.08
N GLY A 35 -6.34 7.95 1.12
CA GLY A 35 -5.03 8.19 1.71
C GLY A 35 -3.89 7.91 0.75
N THR A 36 -3.98 6.83 -0.02
CA THR A 36 -2.96 6.50 -1.03
C THR A 36 -2.91 7.58 -2.11
N ILE A 37 -4.06 8.05 -2.57
CA ILE A 37 -4.14 9.12 -3.57
C ILE A 37 -3.56 10.43 -3.04
N GLU A 38 -3.97 10.84 -1.85
CA GLU A 38 -3.55 12.09 -1.23
C GLU A 38 -2.05 12.12 -0.92
N ARG A 39 -1.46 10.97 -0.62
CA ARG A 39 -0.06 10.84 -0.23
C ARG A 39 0.82 10.21 -1.30
N ASP A 40 0.38 10.30 -2.56
CA ASP A 40 1.14 9.73 -3.68
C ASP A 40 2.57 10.27 -3.74
N ASP A 41 2.76 11.56 -3.48
CA ASP A 41 4.09 12.19 -3.46
C ASP A 41 4.98 11.60 -2.36
N ILE A 42 4.43 11.45 -1.16
CA ILE A 42 5.15 10.87 -0.01
C ILE A 42 5.51 9.40 -0.29
N ILE A 43 4.58 8.65 -0.87
CA ILE A 43 4.79 7.25 -1.21
C ILE A 43 5.87 7.13 -2.29
N ASN A 44 5.86 7.97 -3.29
CA ASN A 44 6.89 7.99 -4.33
C ASN A 44 8.27 8.35 -3.74
N ASP A 45 8.31 9.28 -2.79
CA ASP A 45 9.56 9.63 -2.09
C ASP A 45 10.11 8.45 -1.29
N GLU A 46 9.25 7.70 -0.61
CA GLU A 46 9.65 6.49 0.10
C GLU A 46 10.24 5.45 -0.87
N ILE A 47 9.59 5.26 -2.01
CA ILE A 47 10.10 4.36 -3.05
C ILE A 47 11.49 4.81 -3.52
N SER A 48 11.64 6.08 -3.83
CA SER A 48 12.91 6.64 -4.32
C SER A 48 14.02 6.57 -3.27
N SER A 49 13.70 6.86 -2.01
CA SER A 49 14.69 6.93 -0.94
C SER A 49 15.17 5.58 -0.45
N HIS A 50 14.27 4.60 -0.36
CA HIS A 50 14.56 3.33 0.31
C HIS A 50 14.59 2.12 -0.61
N LEU A 51 13.99 2.22 -1.80
CA LEU A 51 13.77 1.07 -2.68
C LEU A 51 14.40 1.23 -4.06
N ASN A 52 15.02 2.37 -4.32
CA ASN A 52 15.48 2.77 -5.65
C ASN A 52 16.49 1.80 -6.30
N GLU A 53 17.34 1.17 -5.51
CA GLU A 53 18.33 0.22 -6.01
C GLU A 53 17.70 -1.09 -6.48
N ASP A 54 16.58 -1.47 -5.89
CA ASP A 54 15.96 -2.76 -6.07
C ASP A 54 14.66 -2.71 -6.87
N LEU A 55 14.10 -1.52 -7.03
CA LEU A 55 12.76 -1.37 -7.58
C LEU A 55 12.67 -0.14 -8.46
N ASP A 56 12.50 -0.37 -9.77
CA ASP A 56 12.02 0.66 -10.65
C ASP A 56 10.52 0.46 -10.84
N LEU A 57 9.73 1.20 -10.06
CA LEU A 57 8.28 1.07 -10.04
C LEU A 57 7.66 1.28 -11.44
N LYS A 58 8.26 2.17 -12.24
CA LYS A 58 7.76 2.49 -13.58
C LYS A 58 7.86 1.30 -14.55
N LYS A 59 8.74 0.35 -14.27
CA LYS A 59 8.89 -0.86 -15.09
C LYS A 59 7.94 -1.98 -14.71
N LEU A 60 7.27 -1.85 -13.58
CA LEU A 60 6.28 -2.83 -13.14
C LEU A 60 4.94 -2.61 -13.84
N ASP A 61 4.17 -3.67 -13.99
CA ASP A 61 2.80 -3.57 -14.47
C ASP A 61 1.99 -2.61 -13.59
N LYS A 62 1.01 -1.96 -14.19
CA LYS A 62 0.17 -0.96 -13.50
C LYS A 62 -0.52 -1.51 -12.26
N VAL A 63 -0.99 -2.75 -12.32
CA VAL A 63 -1.61 -3.40 -11.16
C VAL A 63 -0.60 -3.60 -10.03
N PHE A 64 0.63 -4.00 -10.34
CA PHE A 64 1.71 -4.09 -9.36
C PHE A 64 1.99 -2.75 -8.71
N GLN A 65 2.04 -1.68 -9.51
CA GLN A 65 2.27 -0.33 -8.99
C GLN A 65 1.20 0.07 -7.99
N VAL A 66 -0.06 -0.20 -8.29
CA VAL A 66 -1.18 0.09 -7.40
C VAL A 66 -1.07 -0.70 -6.10
N ILE A 67 -0.78 -1.99 -6.19
CA ILE A 67 -0.62 -2.86 -5.01
C ILE A 67 0.51 -2.37 -4.12
N VAL A 68 1.67 -2.06 -4.70
CA VAL A 68 2.84 -1.59 -3.96
C VAL A 68 2.52 -0.26 -3.26
N LYS A 69 1.92 0.68 -3.98
CA LYS A 69 1.58 1.99 -3.40
C LYS A 69 0.61 1.89 -2.24
N SER A 70 -0.46 1.09 -2.38
CA SER A 70 -1.44 0.96 -1.30
C SER A 70 -0.88 0.19 -0.11
N ALA A 71 -0.03 -0.80 -0.35
CA ALA A 71 0.66 -1.52 0.73
C ALA A 71 1.60 -0.58 1.50
N ILE A 72 2.36 0.25 0.81
CA ILE A 72 3.22 1.26 1.45
C ILE A 72 2.39 2.21 2.31
N PHE A 73 1.25 2.67 1.79
CA PHE A 73 0.34 3.48 2.59
C PHE A 73 -0.04 2.80 3.90
N GLU A 74 -0.43 1.53 3.85
CA GLU A 74 -0.81 0.79 5.05
C GLU A 74 0.38 0.55 5.98
N PHE A 75 1.56 0.26 5.44
CA PHE A 75 2.76 0.12 6.27
C PHE A 75 3.08 1.41 7.05
N LEU A 76 2.88 2.56 6.43
CA LEU A 76 3.19 3.86 7.03
C LEU A 76 2.08 4.36 7.96
N TYR A 77 0.83 4.25 7.56
CA TYR A 77 -0.28 4.94 8.21
C TYR A 77 -1.26 4.02 8.95
N LYS A 78 -1.06 2.72 8.89
CA LYS A 78 -1.84 1.74 9.65
C LYS A 78 -0.91 0.91 10.56
N PRO A 79 -0.20 1.55 11.49
CA PRO A 79 0.83 0.89 12.29
C PRO A 79 0.30 -0.23 13.20
N LYS A 80 -0.99 -0.19 13.53
CA LYS A 80 -1.62 -1.21 14.36
C LYS A 80 -1.86 -2.54 13.62
N ILE A 81 -1.83 -2.50 12.28
CA ILE A 81 -1.98 -3.70 11.46
C ILE A 81 -0.59 -4.27 11.21
N SER A 82 -0.37 -5.54 11.53
CA SER A 82 0.94 -6.17 11.32
C SER A 82 1.28 -6.25 9.84
N SER A 83 2.58 -6.20 9.53
CA SER A 83 3.07 -6.34 8.16
C SER A 83 2.60 -7.65 7.53
N LYS A 84 2.60 -8.73 8.30
CA LYS A 84 2.15 -10.04 7.83
C LYS A 84 0.68 -10.01 7.38
N ILE A 85 -0.18 -9.36 8.13
CA ILE A 85 -1.60 -9.24 7.78
C ILE A 85 -1.75 -8.41 6.50
N ILE A 86 -1.07 -7.29 6.41
CA ILE A 86 -1.11 -6.42 5.22
C ILE A 86 -0.66 -7.22 3.99
N ILE A 87 0.49 -7.88 4.06
CA ILE A 87 1.04 -8.66 2.96
C ILE A 87 0.06 -9.77 2.54
N ASN A 88 -0.44 -10.55 3.49
CA ASN A 88 -1.35 -11.65 3.20
C ASN A 88 -2.64 -11.18 2.51
N GLU A 89 -3.19 -10.04 2.93
CA GLU A 89 -4.39 -9.49 2.31
C GLU A 89 -4.13 -9.04 0.87
N TYR A 90 -2.99 -8.40 0.59
CA TYR A 90 -2.64 -8.00 -0.77
C TYR A 90 -2.30 -9.20 -1.65
N LEU A 91 -1.66 -10.23 -1.12
CA LEU A 91 -1.42 -11.46 -1.88
C LEU A 91 -2.72 -12.16 -2.25
N ARG A 92 -3.66 -12.22 -1.31
CA ARG A 92 -4.98 -12.82 -1.57
C ARG A 92 -5.71 -12.03 -2.66
N ALA A 93 -5.72 -10.70 -2.56
CA ALA A 93 -6.37 -9.84 -3.54
C ALA A 93 -5.69 -9.93 -4.90
N SER A 94 -4.37 -10.08 -4.94
CA SER A 94 -3.59 -10.15 -6.19
C SER A 94 -3.97 -11.35 -7.06
N ASN A 95 -4.46 -12.43 -6.46
CA ASN A 95 -4.88 -13.62 -7.21
C ASN A 95 -5.99 -13.33 -8.23
N PHE A 96 -6.71 -12.22 -8.07
CA PHE A 96 -7.73 -11.79 -9.04
C PHE A 96 -7.14 -11.07 -10.25
N PHE A 97 -5.86 -10.69 -10.22
CA PHE A 97 -5.26 -9.81 -11.21
C PHE A 97 -3.97 -10.35 -11.84
N ILE A 98 -3.22 -11.20 -11.14
CA ILE A 98 -1.90 -11.65 -11.56
C ILE A 98 -1.78 -13.17 -11.48
N GLU A 99 -0.79 -13.71 -12.20
CA GLU A 99 -0.51 -15.14 -12.23
C GLU A 99 0.28 -15.58 -10.98
N ASP A 100 0.23 -16.87 -10.66
CA ASP A 100 0.89 -17.45 -9.50
C ASP A 100 2.40 -17.19 -9.47
N SER A 101 3.06 -17.21 -10.63
CA SER A 101 4.49 -16.92 -10.73
C SER A 101 4.81 -15.50 -10.29
N GLN A 102 3.93 -14.57 -10.59
CA GLN A 102 4.07 -13.17 -10.18
C GLN A 102 3.75 -12.96 -8.70
N THR A 103 2.90 -13.82 -8.13
CA THR A 103 2.53 -13.74 -6.70
C THR A 103 3.75 -13.99 -5.81
N LYS A 104 4.63 -14.92 -6.18
CA LYS A 104 5.88 -15.16 -5.43
C LYS A 104 6.79 -13.93 -5.43
N TYR A 105 6.92 -13.29 -6.57
CA TYR A 105 7.69 -12.05 -6.69
C TYR A 105 7.08 -10.94 -5.83
N LEU A 106 5.76 -10.78 -5.90
CA LEU A 106 5.05 -9.79 -5.09
C LEU A 106 5.26 -10.02 -3.59
N ASN A 107 5.17 -11.27 -3.15
CA ASN A 107 5.39 -11.61 -1.74
C ASN A 107 6.78 -11.19 -1.27
N ALA A 108 7.82 -11.55 -2.03
CA ALA A 108 9.19 -11.18 -1.71
C ALA A 108 9.37 -9.67 -1.70
N LEU A 109 8.78 -8.97 -2.66
CA LEU A 109 8.85 -7.52 -2.77
C LEU A 109 8.18 -6.83 -1.58
N LEU A 110 6.96 -7.20 -1.23
CA LEU A 110 6.24 -6.61 -0.11
C LEU A 110 6.93 -6.88 1.22
N ASP A 111 7.49 -8.09 1.41
CA ASP A 111 8.26 -8.41 2.61
C ASP A 111 9.49 -7.49 2.74
N LYS A 112 10.23 -7.31 1.67
CA LYS A 112 11.40 -6.43 1.63
C LYS A 112 11.04 -4.99 1.92
N ILE A 113 9.98 -4.50 1.29
CA ILE A 113 9.48 -3.14 1.49
C ILE A 113 9.07 -2.93 2.95
N SER A 114 8.30 -3.86 3.51
CA SER A 114 7.84 -3.75 4.90
C SER A 114 8.99 -3.67 5.89
N LYS A 115 10.03 -4.47 5.68
CA LYS A 115 11.22 -4.46 6.55
C LYS A 115 11.98 -3.14 6.45
N LYS A 116 12.15 -2.61 5.25
CA LYS A 116 12.83 -1.32 5.07
C LYS A 116 12.05 -0.17 5.70
N ILE A 117 10.75 -0.13 5.53
CA ILE A 117 9.90 0.94 6.06
C ILE A 117 9.76 0.82 7.59
N ARG A 118 9.34 -0.35 8.09
CA ARG A 118 8.99 -0.51 9.51
C ARG A 118 10.17 -0.74 10.44
N ASN A 119 11.33 -1.04 9.89
CA ASN A 119 12.56 -1.15 10.67
C ASN A 119 13.42 0.12 10.61
N SER A 120 12.96 1.17 9.92
CA SER A 120 13.67 2.44 9.88
C SER A 120 13.48 3.18 11.22
N ASN A 121 14.50 3.94 11.63
CA ASN A 121 14.42 4.77 12.83
C ASN A 121 13.32 5.83 12.71
N GLU A 122 13.13 6.38 11.53
CA GLU A 122 12.07 7.34 11.26
C GLU A 122 10.69 6.77 11.51
N TRP A 123 10.44 5.55 11.01
CA TRP A 123 9.13 4.90 11.18
C TRP A 123 8.88 4.59 12.66
N ILE A 124 9.88 4.12 13.40
CA ILE A 124 9.78 3.84 14.82
C ILE A 124 9.40 5.12 15.58
N TRP A 125 10.04 6.23 15.25
CA TRP A 125 9.76 7.52 15.88
C TRP A 125 8.34 8.00 15.56
N ILE A 126 7.94 7.96 14.29
CA ILE A 126 6.59 8.34 13.87
C ILE A 126 5.54 7.47 14.55
N ASN A 127 5.77 6.17 14.59
CA ASN A 127 4.87 5.20 15.21
C ASN A 127 4.68 5.49 16.70
N LYS A 128 5.75 5.76 17.43
CA LYS A 128 5.69 6.14 18.84
C LYS A 128 4.87 7.42 19.02
N LYS A 129 5.06 8.39 18.14
CA LYS A 129 4.34 9.66 18.22
C LYS A 129 2.84 9.48 17.95
N ILE A 130 2.48 8.66 16.97
CA ILE A 130 1.09 8.34 16.64
C ILE A 130 0.42 7.61 17.81
N PHE A 131 1.06 6.60 18.38
CA PHE A 131 0.54 5.86 19.53
C PHE A 131 0.39 6.75 20.76
N SER A 132 1.33 7.63 20.99
CA SER A 132 1.28 8.60 22.07
C SER A 132 0.07 9.52 21.98
N LYS A 133 -0.27 9.95 20.75
CA LYS A 133 -1.44 10.80 20.48
C LYS A 133 -2.76 10.07 20.58
N ASN A 134 -2.77 8.77 20.32
CA ASN A 134 -3.99 7.96 20.29
C ASN A 134 -4.24 7.19 21.59
N ASN A 135 -3.40 7.34 22.55
CA ASN A 135 -3.47 6.69 23.86
C ASN A 135 -4.11 7.63 24.90
N TYR A 136 -5.33 7.99 24.66
CA TYR A 136 -6.06 8.80 25.64
C TYR A 136 -6.89 7.90 26.54
#